data_d699fa9a63c527bbb2b558af656b6fb0
#
_entry.id   d699fa9a63c527bbb2b558af656b6fb0
#
_cell.length_a   1.000
_cell.length_b   1.000
_cell.length_c   1.000
_cell.angle_alpha   90.00
_cell.angle_beta   90.00
_cell.angle_gamma   90.00
#
_symmetry.space_group_name_H-M   'P 1'
#
loop_
_entity.id
_entity.type
_entity.pdbx_description
1 polymer ?
#
loop_
_entity_poly.entity_id
_entity_poly.type
_entity_poly.pdbx_seq_one_letter_code
_entity_poly.pdbx_strand_id
1 'polypeptide(L)'
;IINEIVRLKPDFVTFSEVRNYNKTNFTARVCASLQEKGLKYYSFYTYDTGLLSKHPITDSLTVFPEKNDHGSIYRLTSSVNGKKVAVYTAHLDYLDCAYYNARGYDGSTWKEIPLPASVDEIMKVNVASQRDDAIRMFIAQAEKDLANGYRVIVGGDFNEPSHRDWIEKNKNLYDHNGFVVPWTVTTLLEEAGFIDSYRKIYPNPLTHPGFTYPSDNLAKTPEKITWAPKADERDRIDFIDRKSVV
;
A
#
# COMPACT_ATOMS: atom_id res chain seq x y z
N ILE A 1 -1.86 3.05 17.33
CA ILE A 1 -2.89 3.46 16.33
C ILE A 1 -3.76 4.58 16.92
N ILE A 2 -4.54 4.38 17.99
CA ILE A 2 -5.51 5.38 18.52
C ILE A 2 -4.82 6.72 18.83
N ASN A 3 -3.70 6.71 19.57
CA ASN A 3 -2.99 7.93 19.94
C ASN A 3 -2.50 8.72 18.71
N GLU A 4 -2.06 8.03 17.66
CA GLU A 4 -1.65 8.68 16.40
C GLU A 4 -2.82 9.31 15.66
N ILE A 5 -3.97 8.63 15.59
CA ILE A 5 -5.17 9.20 14.97
C ILE A 5 -5.65 10.43 15.76
N VAL A 6 -5.59 10.37 17.09
CA VAL A 6 -5.93 11.52 17.96
C VAL A 6 -4.98 12.70 17.72
N ARG A 7 -3.68 12.43 17.56
CA ARG A 7 -2.65 13.46 17.31
C ARG A 7 -2.78 14.10 15.92
N LEU A 8 -2.95 13.26 14.88
CA LEU A 8 -2.97 13.68 13.47
C LEU A 8 -4.33 14.18 13.02
N LYS A 9 -5.41 13.66 13.59
CA LYS A 9 -6.80 13.94 13.19
C LYS A 9 -7.02 13.86 11.67
N PRO A 10 -6.59 12.79 11.00
CA PRO A 10 -6.72 12.67 9.55
C PRO A 10 -8.20 12.65 9.13
N ASP A 11 -8.51 13.10 7.91
CA ASP A 11 -9.87 12.99 7.38
C ASP A 11 -10.23 11.55 7.02
N PHE A 12 -9.24 10.79 6.54
CA PHE A 12 -9.38 9.38 6.19
C PHE A 12 -8.20 8.57 6.75
N VAL A 13 -8.43 7.30 7.06
CA VAL A 13 -7.40 6.33 7.43
C VAL A 13 -7.64 5.05 6.64
N THR A 14 -6.63 4.58 5.94
CA THR A 14 -6.62 3.26 5.29
C THR A 14 -5.87 2.26 6.15
N PHE A 15 -6.36 1.04 6.22
CA PHE A 15 -5.74 -0.05 6.94
C PHE A 15 -5.57 -1.27 6.05
N SER A 16 -4.41 -1.89 6.12
CA SER A 16 -4.12 -3.21 5.58
C SER A 16 -4.02 -4.23 6.72
N GLU A 17 -4.25 -5.51 6.43
CA GLU A 17 -4.15 -6.63 7.39
C GLU A 17 -5.02 -6.48 8.65
N VAL A 18 -6.19 -5.88 8.54
CA VAL A 18 -7.16 -5.76 9.65
C VAL A 18 -7.95 -7.06 9.88
N ARG A 19 -7.31 -8.19 9.64
CA ARG A 19 -7.92 -9.52 9.67
C ARG A 19 -8.79 -9.72 10.90
N ASN A 20 -9.97 -10.26 10.66
CA ASN A 20 -11.02 -10.35 11.65
C ASN A 20 -10.87 -11.60 12.55
N TYR A 21 -9.74 -11.67 13.22
CA TYR A 21 -9.54 -12.73 14.22
C TYR A 21 -10.60 -12.61 15.30
N ASN A 22 -11.21 -13.72 15.66
CA ASN A 22 -12.25 -13.81 16.69
C ASN A 22 -13.58 -13.11 16.35
N LYS A 23 -13.93 -12.95 15.09
CA LYS A 23 -15.18 -12.32 14.62
C LYS A 23 -15.39 -10.89 15.14
N THR A 24 -14.30 -10.14 15.33
CA THR A 24 -14.35 -8.75 15.79
C THR A 24 -14.22 -7.78 14.61
N ASN A 25 -15.07 -6.77 14.57
CA ASN A 25 -14.93 -5.69 13.60
C ASN A 25 -13.88 -4.69 14.09
N PHE A 26 -12.67 -4.75 13.54
CA PHE A 26 -11.54 -3.91 13.95
C PHE A 26 -11.86 -2.41 13.82
N THR A 27 -12.35 -1.97 12.67
CA THR A 27 -12.60 -0.54 12.43
C THR A 27 -13.69 0.03 13.31
N ALA A 28 -14.74 -0.74 13.62
CA ALA A 28 -15.77 -0.33 14.57
C ALA A 28 -15.21 -0.16 15.99
N ARG A 29 -14.31 -1.06 16.42
CA ARG A 29 -13.62 -0.93 17.71
C ARG A 29 -12.73 0.31 17.76
N VAL A 30 -12.00 0.60 16.68
CA VAL A 30 -11.21 1.84 16.57
C VAL A 30 -12.11 3.07 16.66
N CYS A 31 -13.25 3.08 15.95
CA CYS A 31 -14.22 4.17 16.03
C CYS A 31 -14.76 4.37 17.46
N ALA A 32 -15.10 3.30 18.18
CA ALA A 32 -15.56 3.37 19.57
C ALA A 32 -14.49 4.00 20.48
N SER A 33 -13.24 3.53 20.39
CA SER A 33 -12.13 4.11 21.16
C SER A 33 -11.82 5.57 20.82
N LEU A 34 -12.01 5.98 19.56
CA LEU A 34 -11.87 7.38 19.16
C LEU A 34 -13.03 8.23 19.69
N GLN A 35 -14.24 7.69 19.72
CA GLN A 35 -15.43 8.37 20.27
C GLN A 35 -15.26 8.69 21.77
N GLU A 36 -14.67 7.77 22.55
CA GLU A 36 -14.30 8.01 23.96
C GLU A 36 -13.32 9.17 24.13
N LYS A 37 -12.53 9.49 23.09
CA LYS A 37 -11.61 10.62 23.04
C LYS A 37 -12.19 11.86 22.34
N GLY A 38 -13.52 11.89 22.11
CA GLY A 38 -14.24 13.02 21.52
C GLY A 38 -14.07 13.15 20.00
N LEU A 39 -13.58 12.11 19.32
CA LEU A 39 -13.42 12.09 17.87
C LEU A 39 -14.42 11.13 17.23
N LYS A 40 -15.27 11.66 16.37
CA LYS A 40 -16.24 10.86 15.61
C LYS A 40 -15.65 10.46 14.26
N TYR A 41 -15.68 9.15 13.99
CA TYR A 41 -15.36 8.57 12.69
C TYR A 41 -16.47 7.61 12.26
N TYR A 42 -16.65 7.49 10.96
CA TYR A 42 -17.41 6.44 10.30
C TYR A 42 -16.44 5.38 9.83
N SER A 43 -16.87 4.13 9.75
CA SER A 43 -16.00 3.03 9.34
C SER A 43 -16.60 2.20 8.22
N PHE A 44 -15.73 1.71 7.36
CA PHE A 44 -15.97 0.65 6.41
C PHE A 44 -14.91 -0.42 6.59
N TYR A 45 -15.28 -1.66 6.45
CA TYR A 45 -14.43 -2.79 6.79
C TYR A 45 -14.77 -3.99 5.92
N THR A 46 -13.73 -4.70 5.54
CA THR A 46 -13.78 -6.02 4.94
C THR A 46 -12.96 -7.00 5.77
N TYR A 47 -12.75 -8.21 5.28
CA TYR A 47 -11.96 -9.22 5.98
C TYR A 47 -10.51 -8.78 6.19
N ASP A 48 -9.91 -8.11 5.20
CA ASP A 48 -8.47 -7.82 5.16
C ASP A 48 -8.13 -6.33 5.24
N THR A 49 -8.97 -5.45 4.71
CA THR A 49 -8.73 -4.00 4.73
C THR A 49 -9.82 -3.22 5.43
N GLY A 50 -9.51 -2.02 5.85
CA GLY A 50 -10.46 -1.14 6.52
C GLY A 50 -10.23 0.32 6.20
N LEU A 51 -11.29 1.12 6.36
CA LEU A 51 -11.29 2.56 6.15
C LEU A 51 -11.99 3.26 7.30
N LEU A 52 -11.41 4.38 7.75
CA LEU A 52 -12.11 5.36 8.59
C LEU A 52 -12.29 6.65 7.82
N SER A 53 -13.40 7.33 8.08
CA SER A 53 -13.72 8.65 7.56
C SER A 53 -14.29 9.55 8.66
N LYS A 54 -13.79 10.78 8.78
CA LYS A 54 -14.47 11.83 9.59
C LYS A 54 -15.80 12.24 9.00
N HIS A 55 -15.99 12.03 7.72
CA HIS A 55 -17.15 12.46 6.96
C HIS A 55 -18.08 11.27 6.72
N PRO A 56 -19.42 11.48 6.63
CA PRO A 56 -20.35 10.40 6.32
C PRO A 56 -19.95 9.66 5.05
N ILE A 57 -19.98 8.34 5.11
CA ILE A 57 -19.77 7.48 3.94
C ILE A 57 -21.06 7.49 3.13
N THR A 58 -20.97 7.83 1.85
CA THR A 58 -22.12 7.94 0.94
C THR A 58 -22.32 6.71 0.06
N ASP A 59 -21.23 5.98 -0.24
CA ASP A 59 -21.26 4.75 -1.02
C ASP A 59 -19.98 3.92 -0.77
N SER A 60 -20.05 2.62 -1.07
CA SER A 60 -18.90 1.72 -1.00
C SER A 60 -18.93 0.70 -2.14
N LEU A 61 -17.75 0.26 -2.58
CA LEU A 61 -17.60 -0.66 -3.69
C LEU A 61 -16.39 -1.58 -3.50
N THR A 62 -16.57 -2.87 -3.78
CA THR A 62 -15.44 -3.80 -3.98
C THR A 62 -14.89 -3.62 -5.38
N VAL A 63 -13.60 -3.30 -5.50
CA VAL A 63 -12.91 -3.12 -6.78
C VAL A 63 -12.13 -4.37 -7.15
N PHE A 64 -11.34 -4.89 -6.23
CA PHE A 64 -10.66 -6.16 -6.35
C PHE A 64 -10.97 -6.99 -5.09
N PRO A 65 -11.72 -8.10 -5.21
CA PRO A 65 -12.15 -8.87 -4.05
C PRO A 65 -11.02 -9.73 -3.50
N GLU A 66 -11.04 -9.95 -2.20
CA GLU A 66 -10.19 -10.96 -1.55
C GLU A 66 -10.45 -12.34 -2.15
N LYS A 67 -9.39 -12.98 -2.60
CA LYS A 67 -9.45 -14.34 -3.12
C LYS A 67 -8.13 -15.05 -2.85
N ASN A 68 -8.15 -16.06 -1.98
CA ASN A 68 -6.97 -16.87 -1.65
C ASN A 68 -5.78 -16.04 -1.14
N ASP A 69 -6.04 -14.97 -0.38
CA ASP A 69 -5.04 -14.01 0.13
C ASP A 69 -4.23 -13.26 -0.95
N HIS A 70 -4.72 -13.19 -2.20
CA HIS A 70 -4.08 -12.45 -3.28
C HIS A 70 -4.39 -10.95 -3.31
N GLY A 71 -4.72 -10.40 -2.16
CA GLY A 71 -4.95 -8.97 -2.00
C GLY A 71 -6.40 -8.53 -2.24
N SER A 72 -6.65 -7.26 -1.94
CA SER A 72 -7.96 -6.65 -2.05
C SER A 72 -7.88 -5.14 -2.27
N ILE A 73 -8.85 -4.58 -2.99
CA ILE A 73 -9.04 -3.13 -3.12
C ILE A 73 -10.52 -2.81 -2.93
N TYR A 74 -10.79 -1.90 -1.98
CA TYR A 74 -12.13 -1.40 -1.69
C TYR A 74 -12.17 0.10 -1.74
N ARG A 75 -13.32 0.65 -2.15
CA ARG A 75 -13.60 2.07 -2.27
C ARG A 75 -14.68 2.49 -1.29
N LEU A 76 -14.54 3.65 -0.67
CA LEU A 76 -15.65 4.43 -0.15
C LEU A 76 -15.71 5.80 -0.83
N THR A 77 -16.89 6.40 -0.84
CA THR A 77 -17.07 7.80 -1.23
C THR A 77 -17.58 8.63 -0.08
N SER A 78 -17.22 9.91 -0.11
CA SER A 78 -17.65 10.91 0.88
C SER A 78 -17.63 12.30 0.28
N SER A 79 -18.05 13.30 1.07
CA SER A 79 -17.95 14.70 0.73
C SER A 79 -17.15 15.45 1.80
N VAL A 80 -16.11 16.17 1.37
CA VAL A 80 -15.24 16.99 2.21
C VAL A 80 -15.35 18.45 1.76
N ASN A 81 -15.90 19.31 2.58
CA ASN A 81 -16.11 20.73 2.23
C ASN A 81 -16.82 20.92 0.87
N GLY A 82 -17.85 20.14 0.61
CA GLY A 82 -18.64 20.17 -0.63
C GLY A 82 -17.95 19.51 -1.84
N LYS A 83 -16.77 18.94 -1.68
CA LYS A 83 -16.03 18.24 -2.75
C LYS A 83 -16.19 16.73 -2.63
N LYS A 84 -16.55 16.09 -3.73
CA LYS A 84 -16.64 14.62 -3.80
C LYS A 84 -15.26 14.00 -3.68
N VAL A 85 -15.11 13.01 -2.82
CA VAL A 85 -13.85 12.27 -2.62
C VAL A 85 -14.14 10.77 -2.67
N ALA A 86 -13.38 10.05 -3.45
CA ALA A 86 -13.32 8.60 -3.48
C ALA A 86 -11.99 8.15 -2.85
N VAL A 87 -12.08 7.39 -1.77
CA VAL A 87 -10.91 6.86 -1.05
C VAL A 87 -10.89 5.36 -1.21
N TYR A 88 -9.75 4.86 -1.64
CA TYR A 88 -9.49 3.44 -1.82
C TYR A 88 -8.51 2.96 -0.77
N THR A 89 -8.78 1.80 -0.19
CA THR A 89 -7.82 1.06 0.62
C THR A 89 -7.35 -0.14 -0.18
N ALA A 90 -6.05 -0.39 -0.19
CA ALA A 90 -5.44 -1.49 -0.90
C ALA A 90 -4.56 -2.32 0.05
N HIS A 91 -4.64 -3.62 -0.09
CA HIS A 91 -3.62 -4.55 0.37
C HIS A 91 -3.40 -5.50 -0.79
N LEU A 92 -2.27 -5.40 -1.46
CA LEU A 92 -2.00 -6.14 -2.68
C LEU A 92 -1.35 -7.50 -2.39
N ASP A 93 -1.28 -8.35 -3.40
CA ASP A 93 -0.75 -9.70 -3.30
C ASP A 93 0.66 -9.73 -2.68
N TYR A 94 0.84 -10.52 -1.63
CA TYR A 94 2.12 -10.66 -0.93
C TYR A 94 2.98 -11.81 -1.47
N LEU A 95 2.46 -12.61 -2.41
CA LEU A 95 3.21 -13.68 -3.07
C LEU A 95 3.95 -13.14 -4.29
N ASP A 96 4.92 -13.92 -4.76
CA ASP A 96 5.79 -13.52 -5.87
C ASP A 96 6.38 -12.11 -5.66
N CYS A 97 6.82 -11.85 -4.42
CA CYS A 97 7.46 -10.60 -4.03
C CYS A 97 8.87 -10.51 -4.65
N ALA A 98 8.95 -10.09 -5.90
CA ALA A 98 10.17 -10.12 -6.71
C ALA A 98 11.32 -9.25 -6.16
N TYR A 99 11.05 -8.29 -5.29
CA TYR A 99 12.10 -7.53 -4.62
C TYR A 99 12.91 -8.36 -3.63
N TYR A 100 12.38 -9.51 -3.16
CA TYR A 100 13.16 -10.51 -2.43
C TYR A 100 14.06 -11.30 -3.38
N ASN A 101 13.59 -11.60 -4.60
CA ASN A 101 14.45 -12.28 -5.60
C ASN A 101 15.69 -11.45 -5.90
N ALA A 102 15.56 -10.13 -6.02
CA ALA A 102 16.69 -9.21 -6.19
C ALA A 102 17.68 -9.24 -5.01
N ARG A 103 17.28 -9.75 -3.85
CA ARG A 103 18.07 -9.92 -2.62
C ARG A 103 18.53 -11.36 -2.37
N GLY A 104 18.29 -12.28 -3.31
CA GLY A 104 18.69 -13.68 -3.20
C GLY A 104 17.73 -14.54 -2.38
N TYR A 105 16.45 -14.15 -2.29
CA TYR A 105 15.41 -14.92 -1.64
C TYR A 105 14.21 -15.12 -2.58
N ASP A 106 13.60 -16.28 -2.52
CA ASP A 106 12.37 -16.55 -3.26
C ASP A 106 11.19 -15.81 -2.61
N GLY A 107 10.49 -14.99 -3.40
CA GLY A 107 9.43 -14.09 -2.91
C GLY A 107 8.12 -14.78 -2.52
N SER A 108 8.04 -16.10 -2.57
CA SER A 108 6.87 -16.88 -2.15
C SER A 108 7.21 -17.90 -1.05
N THR A 109 8.41 -18.48 -1.09
CA THR A 109 8.85 -19.50 -0.13
C THR A 109 9.84 -19.00 0.92
N TRP A 110 10.37 -17.79 0.73
CA TRP A 110 11.35 -17.12 1.60
C TRP A 110 12.67 -17.89 1.77
N LYS A 111 12.96 -18.81 0.84
CA LYS A 111 14.21 -19.56 0.83
C LYS A 111 15.29 -18.80 0.08
N GLU A 112 16.54 -18.97 0.50
CA GLU A 112 17.70 -18.44 -0.22
C GLU A 112 17.75 -19.05 -1.63
N ILE A 113 17.98 -18.21 -2.63
CA ILE A 113 18.15 -18.55 -4.04
C ILE A 113 19.36 -17.78 -4.61
N PRO A 114 19.93 -18.21 -5.74
CA PRO A 114 20.88 -17.37 -6.48
C PRO A 114 20.26 -16.03 -6.88
N LEU A 115 21.10 -14.99 -6.95
CA LEU A 115 20.65 -13.70 -7.49
C LEU A 115 20.20 -13.86 -8.95
N PRO A 116 19.15 -13.17 -9.38
CA PRO A 116 18.72 -13.12 -10.78
C PRO A 116 19.85 -12.61 -11.67
N ALA A 117 19.93 -13.12 -12.90
CA ALA A 117 20.92 -12.68 -13.88
C ALA A 117 20.57 -11.33 -14.51
N SER A 118 19.31 -10.91 -14.45
CA SER A 118 18.82 -9.69 -15.11
C SER A 118 17.58 -9.12 -14.43
N VAL A 119 17.28 -7.86 -14.74
CA VAL A 119 16.01 -7.21 -14.37
C VAL A 119 14.80 -7.91 -14.99
N ASP A 120 14.94 -8.48 -16.19
CA ASP A 120 13.86 -9.22 -16.86
C ASP A 120 13.45 -10.47 -16.06
N GLU A 121 14.39 -11.16 -15.43
CA GLU A 121 14.05 -12.28 -14.53
C GLU A 121 13.29 -11.81 -13.29
N ILE A 122 13.67 -10.68 -12.70
CA ILE A 122 12.95 -10.07 -11.58
C ILE A 122 11.53 -9.70 -12.03
N MET A 123 11.39 -9.02 -13.15
CA MET A 123 10.10 -8.57 -13.66
C MET A 123 9.19 -9.74 -14.04
N LYS A 124 9.74 -10.84 -14.53
CA LYS A 124 8.97 -12.07 -14.80
C LYS A 124 8.31 -12.62 -13.54
N VAL A 125 9.01 -12.62 -12.41
CA VAL A 125 8.43 -13.00 -11.12
C VAL A 125 7.41 -11.95 -10.67
N ASN A 126 7.75 -10.66 -10.82
CA ASN A 126 6.89 -9.58 -10.36
C ASN A 126 5.49 -9.62 -10.99
N VAL A 127 5.39 -9.84 -12.30
CA VAL A 127 4.11 -9.91 -13.03
C VAL A 127 3.39 -11.27 -12.91
N ALA A 128 3.98 -12.24 -12.22
CA ALA A 128 3.29 -13.50 -11.90
C ALA A 128 2.28 -13.32 -10.75
N SER A 129 2.45 -12.29 -9.94
CA SER A 129 1.50 -11.91 -8.89
C SER A 129 0.22 -11.29 -9.47
N GLN A 130 -0.78 -11.08 -8.62
CA GLN A 130 -2.01 -10.38 -9.02
C GLN A 130 -1.96 -8.86 -8.74
N ARG A 131 -0.81 -8.29 -8.38
CA ARG A 131 -0.69 -6.86 -8.03
C ARG A 131 -1.04 -5.94 -9.18
N ASP A 132 -0.49 -6.19 -10.35
CA ASP A 132 -0.75 -5.35 -11.54
C ASP A 132 -2.19 -5.49 -12.05
N ASP A 133 -2.80 -6.69 -12.00
CA ASP A 133 -4.21 -6.90 -12.30
C ASP A 133 -5.11 -6.06 -11.37
N ALA A 134 -4.84 -6.11 -10.08
CA ALA A 134 -5.60 -5.34 -9.09
C ALA A 134 -5.47 -3.83 -9.33
N ILE A 135 -4.26 -3.32 -9.63
CA ILE A 135 -4.03 -1.91 -9.92
C ILE A 135 -4.68 -1.48 -11.24
N ARG A 136 -4.68 -2.31 -12.28
CA ARG A 136 -5.40 -2.02 -13.52
C ARG A 136 -6.91 -1.88 -13.28
N MET A 137 -7.50 -2.77 -12.46
CA MET A 137 -8.90 -2.66 -12.07
C MET A 137 -9.17 -1.40 -11.24
N PHE A 138 -8.27 -1.05 -10.32
CA PHE A 138 -8.33 0.21 -9.59
C PHE A 138 -8.32 1.42 -10.53
N ILE A 139 -7.36 1.51 -11.44
CA ILE A 139 -7.23 2.61 -12.41
C ILE A 139 -8.52 2.77 -13.21
N ALA A 140 -9.06 1.67 -13.75
CA ALA A 140 -10.29 1.68 -14.53
C ALA A 140 -11.50 2.20 -13.72
N GLN A 141 -11.59 1.88 -12.43
CA GLN A 141 -12.64 2.41 -11.56
C GLN A 141 -12.39 3.87 -11.16
N ALA A 142 -11.15 4.22 -10.88
CA ALA A 142 -10.73 5.57 -10.54
C ALA A 142 -11.02 6.57 -11.68
N GLU A 143 -10.83 6.17 -12.93
CA GLU A 143 -11.17 6.99 -14.10
C GLU A 143 -12.69 7.30 -14.16
N LYS A 144 -13.55 6.33 -13.82
CA LYS A 144 -15.00 6.57 -13.71
C LYS A 144 -15.32 7.56 -12.60
N ASP A 145 -14.66 7.45 -11.45
CA ASP A 145 -14.86 8.37 -10.33
C ASP A 145 -14.37 9.79 -10.71
N LEU A 146 -13.21 9.91 -11.37
CA LEU A 146 -12.72 11.19 -11.88
C LEU A 146 -13.69 11.82 -12.87
N ALA A 147 -14.22 11.05 -13.83
CA ALA A 147 -15.22 11.51 -14.78
C ALA A 147 -16.51 11.99 -14.10
N ASN A 148 -16.85 11.45 -12.93
CA ASN A 148 -17.97 11.85 -12.10
C ASN A 148 -17.63 13.00 -11.12
N GLY A 149 -16.45 13.61 -11.24
CA GLY A 149 -16.00 14.77 -10.47
C GLY A 149 -15.48 14.44 -9.06
N TYR A 150 -15.13 13.19 -8.80
CA TYR A 150 -14.47 12.82 -7.55
C TYR A 150 -12.96 13.14 -7.60
N ARG A 151 -12.43 13.53 -6.45
CA ARG A 151 -10.99 13.44 -6.18
C ARG A 151 -10.70 12.03 -5.71
N VAL A 152 -9.68 11.42 -6.27
CA VAL A 152 -9.33 10.02 -5.98
C VAL A 152 -8.07 9.96 -5.12
N ILE A 153 -8.13 9.17 -4.07
CA ILE A 153 -7.01 8.84 -3.18
C ILE A 153 -6.98 7.33 -3.04
N VAL A 154 -5.81 6.74 -3.17
CA VAL A 154 -5.55 5.33 -2.82
C VAL A 154 -4.45 5.28 -1.77
N GLY A 155 -4.63 4.46 -0.76
CA GLY A 155 -3.61 4.20 0.26
C GLY A 155 -3.65 2.76 0.73
N GLY A 156 -2.49 2.24 1.13
CA GLY A 156 -2.36 0.90 1.67
C GLY A 156 -1.01 0.27 1.39
N ASP A 157 -0.91 -1.01 1.70
CA ASP A 157 0.25 -1.85 1.43
C ASP A 157 0.17 -2.41 0.01
N PHE A 158 1.11 -2.03 -0.83
CA PHE A 158 1.16 -2.51 -2.22
C PHE A 158 2.00 -3.79 -2.38
N ASN A 159 2.69 -4.22 -1.33
CA ASN A 159 3.58 -5.39 -1.37
C ASN A 159 4.58 -5.36 -2.55
N GLU A 160 4.90 -4.16 -3.02
CA GLU A 160 5.84 -3.90 -4.11
C GLU A 160 6.50 -2.54 -3.86
N PRO A 161 7.84 -2.40 -4.02
CA PRO A 161 8.52 -1.11 -3.91
C PRO A 161 8.11 -0.12 -5.02
N SER A 162 8.61 1.10 -4.93
CA SER A 162 8.41 2.09 -5.98
C SER A 162 9.57 2.07 -7.00
N HIS A 163 9.22 2.18 -8.29
CA HIS A 163 10.19 2.43 -9.36
C HIS A 163 11.00 3.73 -9.14
N ARG A 164 10.45 4.67 -8.34
CA ARG A 164 11.13 5.92 -7.96
C ARG A 164 12.13 5.73 -6.83
N ASP A 165 12.13 4.55 -6.19
CA ASP A 165 12.98 4.21 -5.06
C ASP A 165 14.09 3.23 -5.45
N TRP A 166 13.94 2.48 -6.55
CA TRP A 166 14.95 1.57 -7.10
C TRP A 166 15.62 2.17 -8.34
N ILE A 167 16.45 3.17 -8.13
CA ILE A 167 17.05 4.00 -9.19
C ILE A 167 18.58 3.83 -9.26
N GLU A 168 19.19 4.28 -10.35
CA GLU A 168 20.63 4.18 -10.59
C GLU A 168 21.49 4.66 -9.41
N LYS A 169 21.04 5.72 -8.72
CA LYS A 169 21.82 6.33 -7.61
C LYS A 169 21.91 5.48 -6.36
N ASN A 170 20.99 4.56 -6.14
CA ASN A 170 20.95 3.71 -4.94
C ASN A 170 20.94 2.20 -5.22
N LYS A 171 21.23 1.80 -6.46
CA LYS A 171 21.23 0.39 -6.88
C LYS A 171 22.18 -0.51 -6.09
N ASN A 172 23.16 0.05 -5.38
CA ASN A 172 24.09 -0.68 -4.53
C ASN A 172 23.84 -0.47 -3.03
N LEU A 173 22.71 0.13 -2.66
CA LEU A 173 22.27 0.27 -1.28
C LEU A 173 21.11 -0.70 -1.01
N TYR A 174 20.86 -1.00 0.27
CA TYR A 174 19.70 -1.80 0.73
C TYR A 174 19.58 -3.16 0.03
N ASP A 175 20.75 -3.74 -0.31
CA ASP A 175 20.86 -5.00 -1.06
C ASP A 175 20.02 -5.04 -2.35
N HIS A 176 19.95 -3.90 -3.06
CA HIS A 176 19.41 -3.87 -4.43
C HIS A 176 20.32 -4.59 -5.44
N ASN A 177 21.56 -4.96 -5.05
CA ASN A 177 22.52 -5.78 -5.83
C ASN A 177 22.77 -5.29 -7.26
N GLY A 178 22.80 -3.97 -7.46
CA GLY A 178 23.04 -3.34 -8.75
C GLY A 178 21.80 -3.21 -9.64
N PHE A 179 20.63 -3.67 -9.20
CA PHE A 179 19.40 -3.62 -9.98
C PHE A 179 18.73 -2.24 -9.91
N VAL A 180 18.24 -1.80 -11.07
CA VAL A 180 17.32 -0.68 -11.24
C VAL A 180 16.04 -1.27 -11.81
N VAL A 181 14.97 -1.28 -11.03
CA VAL A 181 13.76 -2.04 -11.37
C VAL A 181 12.56 -1.14 -11.59
N PRO A 182 11.89 -1.23 -12.76
CA PRO A 182 10.68 -0.47 -13.05
C PRO A 182 9.43 -1.16 -12.45
N TRP A 183 9.32 -1.16 -11.12
CA TRP A 183 8.24 -1.80 -10.40
C TRP A 183 6.85 -1.47 -10.97
N THR A 184 6.07 -2.50 -11.27
CA THR A 184 4.89 -2.41 -12.14
C THR A 184 3.77 -1.57 -11.54
N VAL A 185 3.44 -1.74 -10.27
CA VAL A 185 2.31 -1.06 -9.61
C VAL A 185 2.48 0.44 -9.66
N THR A 186 3.61 0.94 -9.19
CA THR A 186 3.86 2.39 -9.13
C THR A 186 4.12 3.01 -10.50
N THR A 187 4.66 2.24 -11.46
CA THR A 187 4.78 2.67 -12.87
C THR A 187 3.40 2.86 -13.50
N LEU A 188 2.49 1.90 -13.36
CA LEU A 188 1.13 2.00 -13.87
C LEU A 188 0.35 3.17 -13.26
N LEU A 189 0.52 3.42 -11.96
CA LEU A 189 -0.11 4.55 -11.29
C LEU A 189 0.40 5.89 -11.84
N GLU A 190 1.72 6.03 -12.04
CA GLU A 190 2.31 7.23 -12.60
C GLU A 190 1.86 7.46 -14.04
N GLU A 191 1.86 6.44 -14.89
CA GLU A 191 1.36 6.48 -16.28
C GLU A 191 -0.12 6.88 -16.33
N ALA A 192 -0.91 6.43 -15.38
CA ALA A 192 -2.30 6.85 -15.21
C ALA A 192 -2.45 8.26 -14.61
N GLY A 193 -1.37 8.98 -14.33
CA GLY A 193 -1.37 10.34 -13.82
C GLY A 193 -1.61 10.47 -12.32
N PHE A 194 -1.45 9.41 -11.56
CA PHE A 194 -1.42 9.47 -10.10
C PHE A 194 -0.10 10.08 -9.61
N ILE A 195 -0.17 10.74 -8.47
CA ILE A 195 0.97 11.40 -7.83
C ILE A 195 1.27 10.65 -6.53
N ASP A 196 2.45 10.07 -6.43
CA ASP A 196 3.01 9.59 -5.18
C ASP A 196 3.18 10.79 -4.23
N SER A 197 2.35 10.82 -3.18
CA SER A 197 2.28 11.97 -2.28
C SER A 197 3.57 12.15 -1.47
N TYR A 198 4.26 11.06 -1.12
CA TYR A 198 5.53 11.13 -0.40
C TYR A 198 6.65 11.64 -1.31
N ARG A 199 6.82 11.08 -2.50
CA ARG A 199 7.86 11.52 -3.46
C ARG A 199 7.59 12.92 -4.01
N LYS A 200 6.35 13.39 -3.98
CA LYS A 200 6.04 14.80 -4.31
C LYS A 200 6.67 15.78 -3.32
N ILE A 201 6.75 15.42 -2.05
CA ILE A 201 7.32 16.26 -0.98
C ILE A 201 8.82 15.97 -0.81
N TYR A 202 9.19 14.70 -0.88
CA TYR A 202 10.55 14.20 -0.67
C TYR A 202 11.06 13.48 -1.94
N PRO A 203 11.48 14.24 -2.98
CA PRO A 203 11.79 13.68 -4.30
C PRO A 203 13.09 12.85 -4.33
N ASN A 204 13.93 12.96 -3.32
CA ASN A 204 15.23 12.26 -3.29
C ASN A 204 15.18 11.05 -2.35
N PRO A 205 15.16 9.81 -2.88
CA PRO A 205 15.10 8.60 -2.06
C PRO A 205 16.37 8.33 -1.23
N LEU A 206 17.51 8.94 -1.58
CA LEU A 206 18.75 8.80 -0.81
C LEU A 206 18.70 9.53 0.54
N THR A 207 18.09 10.70 0.56
CA THR A 207 17.97 11.53 1.78
C THR A 207 16.69 11.26 2.57
N HIS A 208 15.66 10.80 1.87
CA HIS A 208 14.36 10.49 2.45
C HIS A 208 13.86 9.15 1.88
N PRO A 209 14.43 8.02 2.29
CA PRO A 209 14.03 6.70 1.77
C PRO A 209 12.55 6.41 2.04
N GLY A 210 12.05 6.78 3.21
CA GLY A 210 10.63 6.62 3.56
C GLY A 210 10.24 5.17 3.81
N PHE A 211 11.15 4.34 4.28
CA PHE A 211 10.88 2.93 4.56
C PHE A 211 9.64 2.75 5.42
N THR A 212 8.80 1.83 5.00
CA THR A 212 7.61 1.37 5.73
C THR A 212 7.72 -0.08 6.14
N TYR A 213 8.62 -0.84 5.50
CA TYR A 213 8.90 -2.24 5.81
C TYR A 213 10.40 -2.47 6.03
N PRO A 214 10.81 -3.38 6.95
CA PRO A 214 9.98 -3.96 8.01
C PRO A 214 9.53 -2.91 9.02
N SER A 215 8.35 -3.09 9.59
CA SER A 215 7.84 -2.18 10.60
C SER A 215 8.60 -2.36 11.92
N ASP A 216 8.91 -1.26 12.62
CA ASP A 216 9.42 -1.31 13.98
C ASP A 216 8.32 -1.80 14.93
N ASN A 217 8.48 -3.00 15.47
CA ASN A 217 7.56 -3.61 16.41
C ASN A 217 8.29 -4.06 17.66
N LEU A 218 8.32 -3.20 18.67
CA LEU A 218 8.97 -3.46 19.95
C LEU A 218 8.43 -4.69 20.72
N ALA A 219 7.27 -5.23 20.32
CA ALA A 219 6.69 -6.43 20.91
C ALA A 219 7.20 -7.74 20.26
N LYS A 220 8.04 -7.64 19.25
CA LYS A 220 8.60 -8.78 18.50
C LYS A 220 10.11 -8.68 18.43
N THR A 221 10.79 -9.81 18.38
CA THR A 221 12.22 -9.84 18.06
C THR A 221 12.43 -9.66 16.55
N PRO A 222 13.56 -9.11 16.10
CA PRO A 222 13.85 -8.92 14.67
C PRO A 222 13.62 -10.18 13.81
N GLU A 223 13.99 -11.35 14.31
CA GLU A 223 13.83 -12.63 13.59
C GLU A 223 12.37 -13.02 13.33
N LYS A 224 11.41 -12.36 14.01
CA LYS A 224 9.97 -12.59 13.83
C LYS A 224 9.29 -11.57 12.91
N ILE A 225 10.05 -10.60 12.43
CA ILE A 225 9.56 -9.54 11.53
C ILE A 225 10.40 -9.42 10.26
N THR A 226 11.30 -10.38 10.01
CA THR A 226 12.13 -10.45 8.80
C THR A 226 11.82 -11.73 8.01
N TRP A 227 11.79 -11.61 6.69
CA TRP A 227 11.64 -12.73 5.75
C TRP A 227 12.96 -13.07 5.07
N ALA A 228 13.88 -12.11 5.01
CA ALA A 228 15.22 -12.25 4.43
C ALA A 228 16.31 -11.90 5.47
N PRO A 229 16.56 -12.76 6.48
CA PRO A 229 17.33 -12.42 7.68
C PRO A 229 18.80 -12.07 7.43
N LYS A 230 19.34 -12.36 6.23
CA LYS A 230 20.72 -12.01 5.85
C LYS A 230 20.79 -10.82 4.89
N ALA A 231 19.66 -10.26 4.51
CA ALA A 231 19.57 -9.13 3.58
C ALA A 231 19.05 -7.86 4.28
N ASP A 232 19.39 -6.71 3.73
CA ASP A 232 18.74 -5.45 4.08
C ASP A 232 17.42 -5.35 3.29
N GLU A 233 16.33 -5.77 3.93
CA GLU A 233 15.02 -5.85 3.29
C GLU A 233 14.19 -4.56 3.42
N ARG A 234 14.82 -3.45 3.88
CA ARG A 234 14.11 -2.17 4.02
C ARG A 234 13.64 -1.64 2.68
N ASP A 235 12.32 -1.43 2.59
CA ASP A 235 11.67 -0.81 1.45
C ASP A 235 10.47 0.04 1.86
N ARG A 236 10.02 0.88 0.95
CA ARG A 236 8.74 1.57 1.04
C ARG A 236 7.75 0.81 0.16
N ILE A 237 6.83 0.10 0.79
CA ILE A 237 5.79 -0.70 0.15
C ILE A 237 4.38 -0.20 0.48
N ASP A 238 4.25 0.75 1.43
CA ASP A 238 2.99 1.44 1.73
C ASP A 238 2.98 2.82 1.08
N PHE A 239 1.86 3.16 0.47
CA PHE A 239 1.72 4.38 -0.33
C PHE A 239 0.44 5.14 0.00
N ILE A 240 0.47 6.43 -0.33
CA ILE A 240 -0.71 7.28 -0.50
C ILE A 240 -0.54 8.04 -1.80
N ASP A 241 -1.30 7.62 -2.81
CA ASP A 241 -1.31 8.24 -4.13
C ASP A 241 -2.63 8.94 -4.40
N ARG A 242 -2.58 9.99 -5.21
CA ARG A 242 -3.77 10.81 -5.48
C ARG A 242 -3.83 11.30 -6.91
N LYS A 243 -5.06 11.48 -7.40
CA LYS A 243 -5.38 12.15 -8.64
C LYS A 243 -6.63 13.00 -8.48
N SER A 244 -6.65 14.17 -9.09
CA SER A 244 -7.83 15.04 -9.12
C SER A 244 -8.05 15.58 -10.52
N VAL A 245 -9.31 15.79 -10.90
CA VAL A 245 -9.63 16.61 -12.09
C VAL A 245 -9.15 18.02 -11.81
N VAL A 246 -8.44 18.61 -12.77
CA VAL A 246 -8.00 19.99 -12.72
C VAL A 246 -9.18 20.92 -13.02
#